data_e6a13ba579ae69785b68ef881a2d810e
#
_entry.id   e6a13ba579ae69785b68ef881a2d810e
#
_cell.length_a   1.000
_cell.length_b   1.000
_cell.length_c   1.000
_cell.angle_alpha   90.00
_cell.angle_beta   90.00
_cell.angle_gamma   90.00
#
_symmetry.space_group_name_H-M   'P 1'
#
loop_
_entity.id
_entity.type
_entity.pdbx_description
1 polymer ?
#
loop_
_entity_poly.entity_id
_entity_poly.type
_entity_poly.pdbx_seq_one_letter_code
_entity_poly.pdbx_strand_id
1 'polypeptide(L)'
;MKNLLNNINVYENTDAEEIKKDSLITSKGEFEGITFICTGRVPNSEIAKDFLELNPDNSIKVNNMMETSKEHVYAAGDVTGGYKFTPVARMEGVTAARNMAGYSQIVDYKYIPESITLDMPVSFVKSNDKVETESIEIPGLAGPDSFWNILNGDTGYTKIDINKENRNVENVFSISPSSVDDVAYMTMLMTLGMDMEDFDEFLEIHPSTDAVSKIMKYMY
;
A
#
# COMPACT_ATOMS: atom_id res chain seq x y z
N MET A 1 14.76 -4.14 2.69
CA MET A 1 13.92 -5.36 2.49
C MET A 1 14.76 -6.62 2.30
N LYS A 2 15.77 -6.70 1.41
CA LYS A 2 16.59 -7.94 1.22
C LYS A 2 17.21 -8.46 2.53
N ASN A 3 17.63 -7.58 3.42
CA ASN A 3 18.22 -7.97 4.71
C ASN A 3 17.23 -8.57 5.73
N LEU A 4 15.91 -8.36 5.51
CA LEU A 4 14.85 -8.96 6.32
C LEU A 4 14.47 -10.38 5.86
N LEU A 5 15.11 -10.87 4.81
CA LEU A 5 14.87 -12.19 4.20
C LEU A 5 16.07 -13.12 4.38
N ASN A 6 16.74 -13.06 5.54
CA ASN A 6 18.03 -13.71 5.79
C ASN A 6 18.06 -15.23 5.51
N ASN A 7 16.92 -15.90 5.52
CA ASN A 7 16.79 -17.34 5.26
C ASN A 7 16.08 -17.66 3.95
N ILE A 8 15.94 -16.68 3.05
CA ILE A 8 15.23 -16.83 1.78
C ILE A 8 16.14 -16.46 0.62
N ASN A 9 16.28 -17.38 -0.32
CA ASN A 9 16.98 -17.09 -1.57
C ASN A 9 16.03 -16.37 -2.54
N VAL A 10 16.37 -15.16 -2.97
CA VAL A 10 15.60 -14.37 -3.91
C VAL A 10 16.28 -14.37 -5.27
N TYR A 11 15.60 -14.88 -6.28
CA TYR A 11 16.06 -14.92 -7.66
C TYR A 11 15.28 -13.90 -8.49
N GLU A 12 15.81 -12.68 -8.59
CA GLU A 12 15.24 -11.62 -9.43
C GLU A 12 15.49 -11.92 -10.93
N ASN A 13 14.65 -11.36 -11.80
CA ASN A 13 14.76 -11.53 -13.26
C ASN A 13 14.86 -13.03 -13.65
N THR A 14 13.92 -13.82 -13.15
CA THR A 14 13.87 -15.26 -13.33
C THR A 14 12.47 -15.64 -13.80
N ASP A 15 12.38 -16.19 -14.99
CA ASP A 15 11.13 -16.66 -15.57
C ASP A 15 10.84 -18.10 -15.12
N ALA A 16 9.61 -18.36 -14.70
CA ALA A 16 9.13 -19.71 -14.45
C ALA A 16 8.71 -20.31 -15.80
N GLU A 17 9.31 -21.43 -16.18
CA GLU A 17 9.11 -22.07 -17.50
C GLU A 17 8.18 -23.28 -17.41
N GLU A 18 8.37 -24.13 -16.39
CA GLU A 18 7.55 -25.34 -16.21
C GLU A 18 7.41 -25.68 -14.72
N ILE A 19 6.19 -26.01 -14.31
CA ILE A 19 5.90 -26.52 -12.96
C ILE A 19 5.73 -28.04 -13.06
N LYS A 20 6.60 -28.77 -12.37
CA LYS A 20 6.52 -30.21 -12.21
C LYS A 20 5.92 -30.58 -10.84
N LYS A 21 5.71 -31.86 -10.62
CA LYS A 21 5.13 -32.35 -9.36
C LYS A 21 5.95 -31.94 -8.13
N ASP A 22 7.26 -32.03 -8.22
CA ASP A 22 8.19 -31.86 -7.10
C ASP A 22 9.31 -30.84 -7.42
N SER A 23 9.20 -30.07 -8.54
CA SER A 23 10.18 -29.06 -8.91
C SER A 23 9.59 -27.95 -9.80
N LEU A 24 10.31 -26.84 -9.86
CA LEU A 24 10.07 -25.70 -10.73
C LEU A 24 11.27 -25.53 -11.69
N ILE A 25 11.03 -25.56 -12.98
CA ILE A 25 12.03 -25.18 -14.00
C ILE A 25 11.94 -23.68 -14.24
N THR A 26 13.07 -23.04 -14.26
CA THR A 26 13.19 -21.60 -14.48
C THR A 26 14.31 -21.30 -15.45
N SER A 27 14.37 -20.07 -15.95
CA SER A 27 15.50 -19.56 -16.77
C SER A 27 16.87 -19.62 -16.07
N LYS A 28 16.92 -19.91 -14.77
CA LYS A 28 18.16 -20.04 -13.96
C LYS A 28 18.43 -21.45 -13.46
N GLY A 29 17.63 -22.42 -13.85
CA GLY A 29 17.76 -23.81 -13.47
C GLY A 29 16.54 -24.43 -12.84
N GLU A 30 16.66 -25.67 -12.40
CA GLU A 30 15.61 -26.42 -11.72
C GLU A 30 15.77 -26.31 -10.20
N PHE A 31 14.64 -26.02 -9.53
CA PHE A 31 14.54 -25.94 -8.08
C PHE A 31 13.59 -27.02 -7.58
N GLU A 32 14.11 -27.93 -6.76
CA GLU A 32 13.30 -28.99 -6.14
C GLU A 32 12.48 -28.43 -4.96
N GLY A 33 11.24 -28.88 -4.80
CA GLY A 33 10.36 -28.54 -3.70
C GLY A 33 8.91 -28.32 -4.10
N ILE A 34 8.10 -27.85 -3.14
CA ILE A 34 6.71 -27.49 -3.37
C ILE A 34 6.64 -26.09 -3.98
N THR A 35 5.98 -25.98 -5.13
CA THR A 35 5.82 -24.69 -5.81
C THR A 35 4.53 -24.00 -5.36
N PHE A 36 4.66 -22.77 -4.90
CA PHE A 36 3.54 -21.86 -4.63
C PHE A 36 3.47 -20.79 -5.73
N ILE A 37 2.30 -20.63 -6.35
CA ILE A 37 2.07 -19.62 -7.39
C ILE A 37 1.41 -18.40 -6.74
N CYS A 38 2.14 -17.27 -6.70
CA CYS A 38 1.67 -16.01 -6.11
C CYS A 38 1.75 -14.85 -7.14
N THR A 39 1.35 -15.11 -8.39
CA THR A 39 1.50 -14.19 -9.52
C THR A 39 0.32 -13.24 -9.73
N GLY A 40 -0.53 -13.09 -8.73
CA GLY A 40 -1.70 -12.23 -8.77
C GLY A 40 -3.03 -12.97 -8.95
N ARG A 41 -4.09 -12.21 -9.19
CA ARG A 41 -5.48 -12.71 -9.28
C ARG A 41 -6.14 -12.18 -10.55
N VAL A 42 -6.96 -13.03 -11.18
CA VAL A 42 -7.81 -12.67 -12.31
C VAL A 42 -9.21 -12.31 -11.78
N PRO A 43 -9.85 -11.23 -12.24
CA PRO A 43 -11.22 -10.91 -11.88
C PRO A 43 -12.19 -12.03 -12.25
N ASN A 44 -13.07 -12.42 -11.32
CA ASN A 44 -14.09 -13.43 -11.58
C ASN A 44 -15.38 -12.75 -12.07
N SER A 45 -15.36 -12.27 -13.31
CA SER A 45 -16.43 -11.47 -13.94
C SER A 45 -17.29 -12.28 -14.92
N GLU A 46 -17.13 -13.61 -14.95
CA GLU A 46 -17.82 -14.49 -15.90
C GLU A 46 -19.35 -14.29 -15.91
N ILE A 47 -19.94 -14.04 -14.74
CA ILE A 47 -21.36 -13.79 -14.58
C ILE A 47 -21.82 -12.49 -15.28
N ALA A 48 -20.92 -11.56 -15.57
CA ALA A 48 -21.22 -10.23 -16.09
C ALA A 48 -20.90 -10.07 -17.58
N LYS A 49 -20.15 -10.98 -18.17
CA LYS A 49 -19.56 -10.84 -19.53
C LYS A 49 -20.58 -10.60 -20.65
N ASP A 50 -21.79 -11.11 -20.52
CA ASP A 50 -22.79 -11.06 -21.59
C ASP A 50 -23.65 -9.79 -21.54
N PHE A 51 -23.53 -8.97 -20.47
CA PHE A 51 -24.39 -7.81 -20.28
C PHE A 51 -23.72 -6.55 -19.71
N LEU A 52 -22.44 -6.62 -19.30
CA LEU A 52 -21.62 -5.49 -18.86
C LEU A 52 -20.39 -5.31 -19.73
N GLU A 53 -19.90 -4.09 -19.83
CA GLU A 53 -18.60 -3.82 -20.43
C GLU A 53 -17.48 -4.30 -19.49
N LEU A 54 -16.52 -4.99 -20.07
CA LEU A 54 -15.30 -5.44 -19.37
C LEU A 54 -14.07 -4.68 -19.87
N ASN A 55 -13.09 -4.54 -19.02
CA ASN A 55 -11.77 -4.06 -19.38
C ASN A 55 -10.94 -5.19 -20.05
N PRO A 56 -9.79 -4.87 -20.69
CA PRO A 56 -8.94 -5.88 -21.34
C PRO A 56 -8.43 -6.99 -20.41
N ASP A 57 -8.37 -6.76 -19.10
CA ASP A 57 -8.00 -7.74 -18.07
C ASP A 57 -9.19 -8.58 -17.56
N ASN A 58 -10.34 -8.47 -18.23
CA ASN A 58 -11.64 -9.04 -17.86
C ASN A 58 -12.25 -8.48 -16.56
N SER A 59 -11.76 -7.41 -16.00
CA SER A 59 -12.46 -6.74 -14.88
C SER A 59 -13.73 -6.02 -15.37
N ILE A 60 -14.71 -5.87 -14.48
CA ILE A 60 -15.92 -5.09 -14.79
C ILE A 60 -15.55 -3.61 -14.83
N LYS A 61 -15.84 -2.97 -15.96
CA LYS A 61 -15.61 -1.54 -16.12
C LYS A 61 -16.61 -0.72 -15.29
N VAL A 62 -16.08 0.14 -14.44
CA VAL A 62 -16.86 1.08 -13.62
C VAL A 62 -16.31 2.49 -13.75
N ASN A 63 -17.15 3.47 -13.43
CA ASN A 63 -16.73 4.85 -13.23
C ASN A 63 -16.34 5.11 -11.76
N ASN A 64 -15.95 6.34 -11.41
CA ASN A 64 -15.58 6.71 -10.04
C ASN A 64 -16.74 6.65 -9.02
N MET A 65 -17.97 6.49 -9.47
CA MET A 65 -19.14 6.25 -8.63
C MET A 65 -19.46 4.76 -8.46
N MET A 66 -18.63 3.88 -8.98
CA MET A 66 -18.81 2.42 -9.03
C MET A 66 -19.99 1.97 -9.91
N GLU A 67 -20.46 2.82 -10.83
CA GLU A 67 -21.50 2.49 -11.80
C GLU A 67 -20.90 1.73 -12.97
N THR A 68 -21.57 0.68 -13.41
CA THR A 68 -21.20 -0.10 -14.59
C THR A 68 -21.76 0.53 -15.87
N SER A 69 -21.53 -0.13 -17.01
CA SER A 69 -22.14 0.26 -18.31
C SER A 69 -23.66 0.14 -18.35
N LYS A 70 -24.26 -0.51 -17.36
CA LYS A 70 -25.72 -0.72 -17.30
C LYS A 70 -26.32 0.08 -16.15
N GLU A 71 -27.35 0.84 -16.46
CA GLU A 71 -28.08 1.66 -15.49
C GLU A 71 -28.57 0.83 -14.29
N HIS A 72 -28.41 1.38 -13.08
CA HIS A 72 -28.75 0.76 -11.79
C HIS A 72 -27.94 -0.52 -11.44
N VAL A 73 -26.86 -0.79 -12.16
CA VAL A 73 -25.94 -1.90 -11.86
C VAL A 73 -24.59 -1.33 -11.43
N TYR A 74 -24.13 -1.78 -10.27
CA TYR A 74 -22.86 -1.36 -9.65
C TYR A 74 -21.94 -2.55 -9.47
N ALA A 75 -20.63 -2.31 -9.46
CA ALA A 75 -19.65 -3.31 -9.13
C ALA A 75 -18.57 -2.70 -8.22
N ALA A 76 -18.02 -3.52 -7.29
CA ALA A 76 -17.01 -3.09 -6.33
C ALA A 76 -16.08 -4.24 -5.94
N GLY A 77 -14.89 -3.94 -5.49
CA GLY A 77 -13.89 -4.89 -5.06
C GLY A 77 -13.07 -5.51 -6.20
N ASP A 78 -12.43 -6.64 -5.94
CA ASP A 78 -11.46 -7.27 -6.85
C ASP A 78 -11.99 -7.50 -8.27
N VAL A 79 -13.31 -7.57 -8.45
CA VAL A 79 -13.96 -7.79 -9.74
C VAL A 79 -13.86 -6.57 -10.67
N THR A 80 -13.66 -5.37 -10.12
CA THR A 80 -13.48 -4.13 -10.90
C THR A 80 -12.04 -3.90 -11.38
N GLY A 81 -11.10 -4.79 -11.00
CA GLY A 81 -9.69 -4.63 -11.28
C GLY A 81 -8.98 -3.68 -10.30
N GLY A 82 -7.96 -2.96 -10.77
CA GLY A 82 -7.25 -1.97 -9.95
C GLY A 82 -6.62 -2.55 -8.67
N TYR A 83 -6.80 -1.87 -7.56
CA TYR A 83 -6.32 -2.29 -6.24
C TYR A 83 -7.13 -3.48 -5.72
N LYS A 84 -6.45 -4.59 -5.42
CA LYS A 84 -7.08 -5.83 -4.94
C LYS A 84 -6.86 -5.99 -3.43
N PHE A 85 -7.22 -4.95 -2.65
CA PHE A 85 -7.07 -4.87 -1.21
C PHE A 85 -8.42 -4.80 -0.50
N THR A 86 -8.54 -5.48 0.62
CA THR A 86 -9.78 -5.49 1.41
C THR A 86 -10.27 -4.09 1.82
N PRO A 87 -9.43 -3.15 2.26
CA PRO A 87 -9.88 -1.78 2.57
C PRO A 87 -10.44 -1.04 1.35
N VAL A 88 -9.80 -1.21 0.19
CA VAL A 88 -10.28 -0.60 -1.07
C VAL A 88 -11.62 -1.20 -1.47
N ALA A 89 -11.75 -2.53 -1.44
CA ALA A 89 -13.02 -3.20 -1.74
C ALA A 89 -14.17 -2.73 -0.83
N ARG A 90 -13.90 -2.45 0.46
CA ARG A 90 -14.88 -1.86 1.39
C ARG A 90 -15.25 -0.42 1.00
N MET A 91 -14.27 0.41 0.70
CA MET A 91 -14.49 1.79 0.27
C MET A 91 -15.34 1.85 -1.00
N GLU A 92 -15.00 1.04 -2.00
CA GLU A 92 -15.78 0.91 -3.24
C GLU A 92 -17.21 0.42 -2.97
N GLY A 93 -17.37 -0.61 -2.13
CA GLY A 93 -18.68 -1.15 -1.76
C GLY A 93 -19.56 -0.14 -1.04
N VAL A 94 -18.99 0.67 -0.13
CA VAL A 94 -19.71 1.77 0.54
C VAL A 94 -20.10 2.85 -0.46
N THR A 95 -19.21 3.20 -1.38
CA THR A 95 -19.48 4.19 -2.44
C THR A 95 -20.59 3.70 -3.34
N ALA A 96 -20.54 2.46 -3.82
CA ALA A 96 -21.60 1.85 -4.61
C ALA A 96 -22.94 1.89 -3.87
N ALA A 97 -22.99 1.43 -2.62
CA ALA A 97 -24.21 1.39 -1.82
C ALA A 97 -24.82 2.79 -1.61
N ARG A 98 -24.01 3.82 -1.37
CA ARG A 98 -24.47 5.20 -1.22
C ARG A 98 -25.04 5.75 -2.52
N ASN A 99 -24.38 5.48 -3.65
CA ASN A 99 -24.87 5.92 -4.95
C ASN A 99 -26.17 5.19 -5.34
N MET A 100 -26.30 3.90 -5.02
CA MET A 100 -27.58 3.17 -5.14
C MET A 100 -28.70 3.79 -4.30
N ALA A 101 -28.37 4.39 -3.16
CA ALA A 101 -29.32 5.09 -2.29
C ALA A 101 -29.60 6.55 -2.71
N GLY A 102 -29.05 7.01 -3.84
CA GLY A 102 -29.27 8.35 -4.40
C GLY A 102 -28.29 9.43 -3.90
N TYR A 103 -27.21 9.06 -3.19
CA TYR A 103 -26.13 9.98 -2.91
C TYR A 103 -25.21 10.12 -4.13
N SER A 104 -24.44 11.20 -4.19
CA SER A 104 -23.40 11.39 -5.20
C SER A 104 -22.04 11.31 -4.52
N GLN A 105 -21.47 10.13 -4.46
CA GLN A 105 -20.14 9.89 -3.88
C GLN A 105 -19.19 9.32 -4.93
N ILE A 106 -17.97 9.82 -4.95
CA ILE A 106 -16.87 9.27 -5.77
C ILE A 106 -15.85 8.57 -4.88
N VAL A 107 -15.19 7.57 -5.42
CA VAL A 107 -14.02 6.94 -4.79
C VAL A 107 -12.79 7.81 -5.03
N ASP A 108 -12.01 8.02 -3.99
CA ASP A 108 -10.69 8.65 -4.07
C ASP A 108 -9.60 7.60 -3.81
N TYR A 109 -8.73 7.38 -4.78
CA TYR A 109 -7.61 6.46 -4.69
C TYR A 109 -6.26 7.19 -4.48
N LYS A 110 -6.28 8.45 -4.10
CA LYS A 110 -5.05 9.26 -4.01
C LYS A 110 -4.03 8.65 -3.05
N TYR A 111 -4.50 8.21 -1.88
CA TYR A 111 -3.64 7.66 -0.83
C TYR A 111 -4.12 6.28 -0.40
N ILE A 112 -3.50 5.24 -0.92
CA ILE A 112 -3.79 3.84 -0.54
C ILE A 112 -2.62 3.30 0.27
N PRO A 113 -2.77 3.11 1.60
CA PRO A 113 -1.71 2.55 2.42
C PRO A 113 -1.59 1.04 2.22
N GLU A 114 -0.34 0.57 2.25
CA GLU A 114 0.01 -0.83 2.09
C GLU A 114 0.96 -1.27 3.19
N SER A 115 0.89 -2.54 3.57
CA SER A 115 1.84 -3.14 4.51
C SER A 115 2.19 -4.56 4.08
N ILE A 116 3.47 -4.90 4.24
CA ILE A 116 4.01 -6.25 4.07
C ILE A 116 4.40 -6.75 5.45
N THR A 117 3.75 -7.84 5.89
CA THR A 117 4.04 -8.47 7.17
C THR A 117 5.29 -9.31 7.06
N LEU A 118 6.37 -8.82 7.62
CA LEU A 118 7.63 -9.50 7.81
C LEU A 118 7.95 -9.54 9.31
N ASP A 119 9.12 -10.04 9.67
CA ASP A 119 9.61 -9.99 11.06
C ASP A 119 9.57 -8.54 11.59
N MET A 120 10.04 -7.60 10.79
CA MET A 120 9.77 -6.17 10.96
C MET A 120 8.82 -5.70 9.85
N PRO A 121 7.61 -5.20 10.16
CA PRO A 121 6.66 -4.76 9.14
C PRO A 121 7.23 -3.66 8.25
N VAL A 122 6.91 -3.73 6.97
CA VAL A 122 7.22 -2.71 5.97
C VAL A 122 5.92 -2.09 5.51
N SER A 123 5.72 -0.82 5.80
CA SER A 123 4.48 -0.12 5.46
C SER A 123 4.77 1.14 4.65
N PHE A 124 3.87 1.49 3.75
CA PHE A 124 4.03 2.67 2.92
C PHE A 124 2.69 3.19 2.40
N VAL A 125 2.65 4.47 2.10
CA VAL A 125 1.62 5.12 1.31
C VAL A 125 2.29 6.00 0.28
N LYS A 126 1.76 6.01 -0.94
CA LYS A 126 2.24 6.85 -2.04
C LYS A 126 1.10 7.63 -2.64
N SER A 127 1.33 8.91 -2.88
CA SER A 127 0.44 9.71 -3.72
C SER A 127 0.48 9.21 -5.16
N ASN A 128 -0.66 9.23 -5.82
CA ASN A 128 -0.74 8.99 -7.26
C ASN A 128 -0.42 10.26 -8.07
N ASP A 129 -0.25 11.41 -7.42
CA ASP A 129 0.09 12.66 -8.07
C ASP A 129 1.58 12.68 -8.46
N LYS A 130 1.86 13.18 -9.66
CA LYS A 130 3.23 13.37 -10.14
C LYS A 130 3.66 14.81 -9.83
N VAL A 131 4.24 14.99 -8.65
CA VAL A 131 4.73 16.27 -8.16
C VAL A 131 6.23 16.22 -7.86
N GLU A 132 6.91 17.36 -7.90
CA GLU A 132 8.28 17.44 -7.40
C GLU A 132 8.31 17.35 -5.88
N THR A 133 9.09 16.40 -5.37
CA THR A 133 9.26 16.17 -3.94
C THR A 133 10.72 16.37 -3.51
N GLU A 134 10.90 16.69 -2.25
CA GLU A 134 12.15 16.49 -1.53
C GLU A 134 11.96 15.34 -0.53
N SER A 135 13.04 14.60 -0.27
CA SER A 135 12.99 13.44 0.61
C SER A 135 13.73 13.73 1.90
N ILE A 136 13.14 13.33 3.01
CA ILE A 136 13.79 13.27 4.33
C ILE A 136 13.85 11.79 4.74
N GLU A 137 15.02 11.35 5.16
CA GLU A 137 15.28 9.96 5.49
C GLU A 137 15.95 9.85 6.85
N ILE A 138 15.47 8.93 7.67
CA ILE A 138 16.11 8.56 8.93
C ILE A 138 16.46 7.07 8.88
N PRO A 139 17.74 6.71 8.93
CA PRO A 139 18.14 5.34 9.24
C PRO A 139 17.87 5.11 10.73
N GLY A 140 17.23 4.02 11.04
CA GLY A 140 17.01 3.62 12.43
C GLY A 140 15.55 3.47 12.78
N LEU A 141 15.37 2.85 13.93
CA LEU A 141 14.07 2.59 14.52
C LEU A 141 13.53 3.81 15.22
N ALA A 142 12.26 3.93 15.10
CA ALA A 142 11.46 4.67 16.02
C ALA A 142 10.43 3.71 16.64
N GLY A 143 9.97 4.03 17.82
CA GLY A 143 8.98 3.24 18.52
C GLY A 143 9.41 2.81 19.91
N PRO A 144 8.48 2.22 20.68
CA PRO A 144 8.66 1.95 22.10
C PRO A 144 9.94 1.18 22.47
N ASP A 145 10.34 0.22 21.68
CA ASP A 145 11.51 -0.62 21.94
C ASP A 145 12.75 -0.21 21.13
N SER A 146 12.81 1.02 20.61
CA SER A 146 13.88 1.49 19.74
C SER A 146 15.28 1.31 20.36
N PHE A 147 15.43 1.56 21.66
CA PHE A 147 16.70 1.39 22.37
C PHE A 147 17.18 -0.08 22.33
N TRP A 148 16.32 -1.03 22.65
CA TRP A 148 16.65 -2.44 22.67
C TRP A 148 16.89 -3.00 21.27
N ASN A 149 16.11 -2.54 20.30
CA ASN A 149 16.27 -2.93 18.91
C ASN A 149 17.58 -2.43 18.33
N ILE A 150 18.00 -1.20 18.65
CA ILE A 150 19.31 -0.68 18.26
C ILE A 150 20.44 -1.51 18.87
N LEU A 151 20.33 -1.89 20.15
CA LEU A 151 21.32 -2.75 20.80
C LEU A 151 21.41 -4.14 20.14
N ASN A 152 20.31 -4.65 19.63
CA ASN A 152 20.26 -5.93 18.92
C ASN A 152 20.66 -5.82 17.44
N GLY A 153 20.93 -4.61 16.93
CA GLY A 153 21.27 -4.39 15.54
C GLY A 153 20.04 -4.37 14.59
N ASP A 154 18.83 -4.39 15.14
CA ASP A 154 17.58 -4.30 14.39
C ASP A 154 17.25 -2.84 14.13
N THR A 155 17.91 -2.26 13.14
CA THR A 155 17.65 -0.88 12.73
C THR A 155 16.61 -0.83 11.60
N GLY A 156 15.57 -0.04 11.79
CA GLY A 156 14.56 0.24 10.77
C GLY A 156 14.99 1.35 9.81
N TYR A 157 14.02 1.87 9.10
CA TYR A 157 14.21 2.95 8.14
C TYR A 157 12.90 3.69 7.94
N THR A 158 12.95 5.01 7.91
CA THR A 158 11.77 5.82 7.58
C THR A 158 12.16 6.87 6.56
N LYS A 159 11.31 7.05 5.57
CA LYS A 159 11.44 8.05 4.51
C LYS A 159 10.09 8.75 4.33
N ILE A 160 10.14 10.08 4.21
CA ILE A 160 8.99 10.92 3.86
C ILE A 160 9.38 11.76 2.64
N ASP A 161 8.50 11.82 1.65
CA ASP A 161 8.63 12.71 0.51
C ASP A 161 7.61 13.85 0.65
N ILE A 162 8.10 15.08 0.57
CA ILE A 162 7.35 16.32 0.77
C ILE A 162 7.27 17.06 -0.54
N ASN A 163 6.10 17.54 -0.89
CA ASN A 163 5.89 18.40 -2.05
C ASN A 163 6.62 19.73 -1.87
N LYS A 164 7.45 20.10 -2.84
CA LYS A 164 8.27 21.31 -2.76
C LYS A 164 7.48 22.62 -2.83
N GLU A 165 6.28 22.59 -3.43
CA GLU A 165 5.48 23.80 -3.64
C GLU A 165 4.61 24.14 -2.43
N ASN A 166 3.87 23.12 -1.91
CA ASN A 166 2.83 23.31 -0.90
C ASN A 166 3.13 22.64 0.45
N ARG A 167 4.30 22.01 0.58
CA ARG A 167 4.77 21.35 1.80
C ARG A 167 3.92 20.15 2.26
N ASN A 168 2.98 19.68 1.46
CA ASN A 168 2.20 18.48 1.77
C ASN A 168 3.05 17.23 1.73
N VAL A 169 2.74 16.27 2.59
CA VAL A 169 3.34 14.93 2.55
C VAL A 169 2.72 14.15 1.39
N GLU A 170 3.56 13.65 0.49
CA GLU A 170 3.12 12.89 -0.69
C GLU A 170 3.38 11.39 -0.54
N ASN A 171 4.47 11.01 0.12
CA ASN A 171 4.79 9.60 0.32
C ASN A 171 5.34 9.38 1.73
N VAL A 172 4.99 8.26 2.32
CA VAL A 172 5.58 7.77 3.58
C VAL A 172 5.98 6.33 3.39
N PHE A 173 7.19 6.00 3.80
CA PHE A 173 7.71 4.63 3.84
C PHE A 173 8.34 4.38 5.19
N SER A 174 7.98 3.29 5.84
CA SER A 174 8.52 2.93 7.15
C SER A 174 8.79 1.43 7.26
N ILE A 175 9.96 1.12 7.84
CA ILE A 175 10.31 -0.22 8.32
C ILE A 175 10.53 -0.05 9.82
N SER A 176 9.56 -0.43 10.62
CA SER A 176 9.63 -0.35 12.08
C SER A 176 8.57 -1.25 12.71
N PRO A 177 8.68 -1.59 14.00
CA PRO A 177 7.64 -2.34 14.70
C PRO A 177 6.26 -1.66 14.67
N SER A 178 6.22 -0.32 14.63
CA SER A 178 5.00 0.50 14.59
C SER A 178 4.59 0.95 13.19
N SER A 179 5.31 0.54 12.14
CA SER A 179 5.13 1.09 10.79
C SER A 179 3.69 1.02 10.26
N VAL A 180 2.92 0.01 10.67
CA VAL A 180 1.51 -0.14 10.25
C VAL A 180 0.67 1.00 10.80
N ASP A 181 0.82 1.29 12.10
CA ASP A 181 0.06 2.34 12.77
C ASP A 181 0.53 3.73 12.31
N ASP A 182 1.85 3.93 12.22
CA ASP A 182 2.46 5.18 11.76
C ASP A 182 1.97 5.56 10.35
N VAL A 183 2.02 4.62 9.41
CA VAL A 183 1.57 4.86 8.04
C VAL A 183 0.05 5.02 7.95
N ALA A 184 -0.72 4.31 8.78
CA ALA A 184 -2.17 4.45 8.80
C ALA A 184 -2.59 5.85 9.26
N TYR A 185 -2.00 6.35 10.35
CA TYR A 185 -2.31 7.68 10.83
C TYR A 185 -1.81 8.78 9.88
N MET A 186 -0.62 8.63 9.30
CA MET A 186 -0.12 9.55 8.28
C MET A 186 -1.04 9.60 7.05
N THR A 187 -1.53 8.44 6.60
CA THR A 187 -2.51 8.40 5.51
C THR A 187 -3.76 9.22 5.83
N MET A 188 -4.25 9.15 7.07
CA MET A 188 -5.39 9.98 7.52
C MET A 188 -5.06 11.47 7.44
N LEU A 189 -3.91 11.90 7.93
CA LEU A 189 -3.49 13.30 7.90
C LEU A 189 -3.30 13.80 6.46
N MET A 190 -2.67 13.01 5.61
CA MET A 190 -2.53 13.29 4.18
C MET A 190 -3.90 13.43 3.48
N THR A 191 -4.85 12.55 3.82
CA THR A 191 -6.23 12.60 3.29
C THR A 191 -6.98 13.86 3.75
N LEU A 192 -6.68 14.36 4.96
CA LEU A 192 -7.24 15.61 5.48
C LEU A 192 -6.56 16.85 4.91
N GLY A 193 -5.47 16.69 4.15
CA GLY A 193 -4.73 17.78 3.53
C GLY A 193 -3.88 18.58 4.52
N MET A 194 -3.46 17.96 5.62
CA MET A 194 -2.53 18.58 6.58
C MET A 194 -1.14 18.70 5.96
N ASP A 195 -0.53 19.85 6.10
CA ASP A 195 0.84 20.11 5.66
C ASP A 195 1.85 19.98 6.83
N MET A 196 3.13 20.24 6.54
CA MET A 196 4.20 20.13 7.54
C MET A 196 4.05 21.15 8.69
N GLU A 197 3.48 22.31 8.43
CA GLU A 197 3.32 23.38 9.44
C GLU A 197 2.24 23.00 10.47
N ASP A 198 1.20 22.27 10.03
CA ASP A 198 0.15 21.77 10.92
C ASP A 198 0.68 20.82 12.00
N PHE A 199 1.82 20.15 11.74
CA PHE A 199 2.44 19.25 12.72
C PHE A 199 3.06 19.92 13.94
N ASP A 200 3.33 21.21 13.90
CA ASP A 200 3.86 21.94 15.04
C ASP A 200 2.89 21.96 16.22
N GLU A 201 1.60 21.89 15.93
CA GLU A 201 0.55 21.85 16.95
C GLU A 201 0.25 20.43 17.47
N PHE A 202 0.78 19.41 16.82
CA PHE A 202 0.55 18.01 17.19
C PHE A 202 1.41 17.60 18.39
N LEU A 203 0.80 16.95 19.40
CA LEU A 203 1.50 16.42 20.57
C LEU A 203 1.70 14.92 20.42
N GLU A 204 2.96 14.51 20.29
CA GLU A 204 3.35 13.11 20.29
C GLU A 204 3.34 12.51 21.70
N ILE A 205 3.19 11.19 21.77
CA ILE A 205 3.33 10.45 23.03
C ILE A 205 4.82 10.16 23.27
N HIS A 206 5.35 10.57 24.43
CA HIS A 206 6.69 10.23 24.85
C HIS A 206 6.66 9.21 26.02
N PRO A 207 7.45 8.15 26.02
CA PRO A 207 8.57 7.80 25.15
C PRO A 207 8.19 7.00 23.90
N SER A 208 7.18 7.38 23.20
CA SER A 208 6.99 6.87 21.85
C SER A 208 7.83 7.72 20.91
N THR A 209 8.66 7.12 20.17
CA THR A 209 9.53 7.81 19.22
C THR A 209 9.36 7.15 17.88
N ASP A 210 8.24 7.42 17.23
CA ASP A 210 8.16 7.09 15.84
C ASP A 210 9.08 8.04 15.05
N ALA A 211 9.74 7.52 14.02
CA ALA A 211 10.61 8.32 13.17
C ALA A 211 9.80 9.36 12.37
N VAL A 212 8.54 9.07 12.11
CA VAL A 212 7.63 9.92 11.38
C VAL A 212 7.42 11.24 12.13
N SER A 213 7.02 11.20 13.41
CA SER A 213 6.85 12.41 14.23
C SER A 213 8.14 13.22 14.33
N LYS A 214 9.31 12.55 14.42
CA LYS A 214 10.60 13.26 14.47
C LYS A 214 10.91 13.97 13.16
N ILE A 215 10.69 13.34 12.03
CA ILE A 215 10.88 13.97 10.73
C ILE A 215 9.97 15.17 10.62
N MET A 216 8.69 14.99 10.91
CA MET A 216 7.68 16.01 10.73
C MET A 216 7.90 17.24 11.62
N LYS A 217 8.44 17.07 12.84
CA LYS A 217 8.61 18.18 13.80
C LYS A 217 9.99 18.82 13.82
N TYR A 218 11.05 18.07 13.52
CA TYR A 218 12.40 18.49 13.89
C TYR A 218 13.42 18.43 12.74
N MET A 219 13.06 17.90 11.59
CA MET A 219 14.03 17.63 10.54
C MET A 219 13.66 18.27 9.18
N TYR A 220 12.64 19.10 9.13
CA TYR A 220 12.27 19.79 7.91
C TYR A 220 12.67 21.26 7.92
#